data_ac845102d201f77e4bd9ea7e703473e7
#
_entry.id   ac845102d201f77e4bd9ea7e703473e7
#
_cell.length_a   1.000
_cell.length_b   1.000
_cell.length_c   1.000
_cell.angle_alpha   90.00
_cell.angle_beta   90.00
_cell.angle_gamma   90.00
#
_symmetry.space_group_name_H-M   'P 1'
#
loop_
_entity.id
_entity.type
_entity.pdbx_description
1 polymer ?
#
loop_
_entity_poly.entity_id
_entity_poly.type
_entity_poly.pdbx_seq_one_letter_code
_entity_poly.pdbx_strand_id
1 'polypeptide(L)'
;MANILILGAGSIGTAFSFPCSDKNNSVTIIGTHLENNFIDQINSKRIHPVLKCNVPKNVQFLKFNKLSETINKKADLIVVAVSSKGIEWASTELSKVLKINTPIIILTKGLAIHNNNYEVLAHKMERLFNKNGIKQTNISAVGGPCLAKGLANRVHTSVVFANSDIKIVNQIAQLVSTDYYHVFTSDDVVGVETCAAIKNIFSMALGASEGLCNSNVTKEIREKNYLNTAAALLQQSIIEMGTFTEKLRGK
;
A
#
# COMPACT_ATOMS: atom_id res chain seq x y z
N MET A 1 9.13 -5.72 -19.86
CA MET A 1 9.07 -6.71 -18.76
C MET A 1 10.04 -6.25 -17.68
N ALA A 2 9.54 -5.93 -16.49
CA ALA A 2 10.33 -5.44 -15.35
C ALA A 2 10.43 -6.52 -14.27
N ASN A 3 11.49 -6.44 -13.46
CA ASN A 3 11.67 -7.29 -12.28
C ASN A 3 11.15 -6.58 -11.05
N ILE A 4 10.02 -7.02 -10.50
CA ILE A 4 9.37 -6.42 -9.34
C ILE A 4 9.59 -7.31 -8.12
N LEU A 5 10.19 -6.74 -7.08
CA LEU A 5 10.38 -7.41 -5.80
C LEU A 5 9.39 -6.85 -4.80
N ILE A 6 8.61 -7.72 -4.15
CA ILE A 6 7.66 -7.34 -3.10
C ILE A 6 8.17 -7.91 -1.78
N LEU A 7 8.44 -7.05 -0.80
CA LEU A 7 8.81 -7.43 0.56
C LEU A 7 7.58 -7.47 1.45
N GLY A 8 7.19 -8.65 1.86
CA GLY A 8 5.99 -8.97 2.63
C GLY A 8 4.99 -9.80 1.82
N ALA A 9 4.71 -11.02 2.29
CA ALA A 9 3.79 -11.97 1.67
C ALA A 9 2.36 -11.89 2.22
N GLY A 10 2.05 -10.87 3.01
CA GLY A 10 0.72 -10.63 3.54
C GLY A 10 -0.32 -10.33 2.45
N SER A 11 -1.58 -10.13 2.85
CA SER A 11 -2.69 -9.98 1.92
C SER A 11 -2.48 -8.88 0.88
N ILE A 12 -1.99 -7.70 1.27
CA ILE A 12 -1.83 -6.59 0.32
C ILE A 12 -0.64 -6.80 -0.61
N GLY A 13 0.50 -7.31 -0.11
CA GLY A 13 1.67 -7.61 -0.93
C GLY A 13 1.36 -8.68 -1.99
N THR A 14 0.67 -9.75 -1.58
CA THR A 14 0.21 -10.78 -2.52
C THR A 14 -0.82 -10.23 -3.50
N ALA A 15 -1.81 -9.45 -3.04
CA ALA A 15 -2.82 -8.88 -3.94
C ALA A 15 -2.20 -7.93 -4.97
N PHE A 16 -1.19 -7.14 -4.59
CA PHE A 16 -0.48 -6.24 -5.51
C PHE A 16 0.32 -7.00 -6.58
N SER A 17 0.69 -8.24 -6.33
CA SER A 17 1.35 -9.05 -7.35
C SER A 17 0.46 -9.38 -8.56
N PHE A 18 -0.88 -9.31 -8.42
CA PHE A 18 -1.81 -9.60 -9.51
C PHE A 18 -1.69 -8.59 -10.65
N PRO A 19 -1.90 -7.27 -10.45
CA PRO A 19 -1.71 -6.31 -11.53
C PRO A 19 -0.28 -6.30 -12.07
N CYS A 20 0.74 -6.49 -11.22
CA CYS A 20 2.12 -6.62 -11.67
C CYS A 20 2.30 -7.80 -12.64
N SER A 21 1.76 -8.96 -12.29
CA SER A 21 1.81 -10.20 -13.07
C SER A 21 1.00 -10.08 -14.36
N ASP A 22 -0.19 -9.50 -14.31
CA ASP A 22 -1.08 -9.31 -15.46
C ASP A 22 -0.49 -8.34 -16.51
N LYS A 23 0.45 -7.49 -16.10
CA LYS A 23 1.30 -6.65 -17.00
C LYS A 23 2.55 -7.39 -17.51
N ASN A 24 2.60 -8.72 -17.35
CA ASN A 24 3.73 -9.56 -17.79
C ASN A 24 5.07 -9.20 -17.15
N ASN A 25 5.08 -8.65 -15.92
CA ASN A 25 6.31 -8.45 -15.18
C ASN A 25 6.76 -9.74 -14.48
N SER A 26 8.08 -9.87 -14.25
CA SER A 26 8.65 -10.88 -13.37
C SER A 26 8.45 -10.44 -11.92
N VAL A 27 7.66 -11.18 -11.16
CA VAL A 27 7.31 -10.80 -9.79
C VAL A 27 7.85 -11.82 -8.80
N THR A 28 8.62 -11.33 -7.83
CA THR A 28 9.10 -12.14 -6.71
C THR A 28 8.62 -11.53 -5.39
N ILE A 29 7.91 -12.31 -4.61
CA ILE A 29 7.50 -11.94 -3.25
C ILE A 29 8.48 -12.58 -2.27
N ILE A 30 9.12 -11.75 -1.44
CA ILE A 30 9.95 -12.18 -0.33
C ILE A 30 9.13 -12.04 0.96
N GLY A 31 8.89 -13.15 1.64
CA GLY A 31 8.27 -13.13 2.97
C GLY A 31 9.17 -12.45 4.00
N THR A 32 8.58 -11.90 5.04
CA THR A 32 9.33 -11.44 6.22
C THR A 32 9.87 -12.64 7.01
N HIS A 33 10.73 -12.39 7.99
CA HIS A 33 11.24 -13.46 8.89
C HIS A 33 10.12 -14.16 9.69
N LEU A 34 8.92 -13.56 9.78
CA LEU A 34 7.75 -14.14 10.45
C LEU A 34 6.86 -14.98 9.52
N GLU A 35 7.12 -14.98 8.21
CA GLU A 35 6.22 -15.55 7.21
C GLU A 35 6.74 -16.86 6.57
N ASN A 36 7.78 -17.51 7.15
CA ASN A 36 8.37 -18.71 6.55
C ASN A 36 7.34 -19.84 6.33
N ASN A 37 6.55 -20.17 7.35
CA ASN A 37 5.51 -21.20 7.25
C ASN A 37 4.41 -20.80 6.25
N PHE A 38 4.12 -19.52 6.17
CA PHE A 38 3.15 -18.96 5.25
C PHE A 38 3.61 -19.12 3.80
N ILE A 39 4.88 -18.83 3.53
CA ILE A 39 5.52 -19.06 2.23
C ILE A 39 5.47 -20.54 1.83
N ASP A 40 5.79 -21.45 2.76
CA ASP A 40 5.73 -22.90 2.50
C ASP A 40 4.31 -23.35 2.12
N GLN A 41 3.28 -22.85 2.80
CA GLN A 41 1.89 -23.13 2.48
C GLN A 41 1.49 -22.63 1.08
N ILE A 42 1.87 -21.39 0.72
CA ILE A 42 1.57 -20.83 -0.60
C ILE A 42 2.29 -21.62 -1.69
N ASN A 43 3.55 -21.98 -1.48
CA ASN A 43 4.32 -22.73 -2.48
C ASN A 43 3.76 -24.13 -2.70
N SER A 44 3.26 -24.80 -1.66
CA SER A 44 2.69 -26.15 -1.78
C SER A 44 1.30 -26.15 -2.43
N LYS A 45 0.43 -25.19 -2.13
CA LYS A 45 -0.97 -25.19 -2.53
C LYS A 45 -1.29 -24.18 -3.63
N ARG A 46 -0.42 -23.21 -3.88
CA ARG A 46 -0.65 -22.05 -4.75
C ARG A 46 -1.91 -21.25 -4.38
N ILE A 47 -2.34 -21.36 -3.12
CA ILE A 47 -3.48 -20.64 -2.55
C ILE A 47 -2.98 -19.77 -1.40
N HIS A 48 -3.34 -18.48 -1.41
CA HIS A 48 -3.04 -17.58 -0.29
C HIS A 48 -4.00 -17.85 0.88
N PRO A 49 -3.51 -18.21 2.09
CA PRO A 49 -4.36 -18.69 3.18
C PRO A 49 -5.44 -17.69 3.63
N VAL A 50 -5.12 -16.39 3.63
CA VAL A 50 -6.04 -15.32 4.07
C VAL A 50 -6.95 -14.85 2.93
N LEU A 51 -6.40 -14.60 1.74
CA LEU A 51 -7.18 -14.16 0.57
C LEU A 51 -8.08 -15.27 0.02
N LYS A 52 -7.72 -16.54 0.29
CA LYS A 52 -8.42 -17.74 -0.20
C LYS A 52 -8.57 -17.76 -1.73
N CYS A 53 -7.58 -17.27 -2.43
CA CYS A 53 -7.51 -17.26 -3.88
C CYS A 53 -6.22 -17.89 -4.39
N ASN A 54 -6.26 -18.40 -5.62
CA ASN A 54 -5.07 -18.88 -6.32
C ASN A 54 -4.15 -17.70 -6.62
N VAL A 55 -2.85 -17.82 -6.30
CA VAL A 55 -1.84 -16.84 -6.66
C VAL A 55 -1.42 -17.01 -8.13
N PRO A 56 -1.04 -15.92 -8.84
CA PRO A 56 -0.63 -16.02 -10.25
C PRO A 56 0.54 -16.99 -10.42
N LYS A 57 0.50 -17.81 -11.49
CA LYS A 57 1.49 -18.89 -11.72
C LYS A 57 2.93 -18.38 -11.88
N ASN A 58 3.10 -17.21 -12.46
CA ASN A 58 4.38 -16.57 -12.72
C ASN A 58 4.93 -15.76 -11.52
N VAL A 59 4.21 -15.69 -10.39
CA VAL A 59 4.70 -15.06 -9.16
C VAL A 59 5.49 -16.07 -8.34
N GLN A 60 6.73 -15.74 -8.01
CA GLN A 60 7.59 -16.55 -7.13
C GLN A 60 7.42 -16.11 -5.67
N PHE A 61 7.38 -17.07 -4.76
CA PHE A 61 7.35 -16.81 -3.32
C PHE A 61 8.60 -17.40 -2.67
N LEU A 62 9.40 -16.55 -2.05
CA LEU A 62 10.67 -16.92 -1.44
C LEU A 62 10.72 -16.52 0.04
N LYS A 63 11.47 -17.28 0.84
CA LYS A 63 11.72 -16.96 2.24
C LYS A 63 12.68 -15.76 2.36
N PHE A 64 12.66 -15.12 3.52
CA PHE A 64 13.44 -13.91 3.79
C PHE A 64 14.95 -14.09 3.55
N ASN A 65 15.53 -15.25 3.83
CA ASN A 65 16.95 -15.53 3.61
C ASN A 65 17.40 -15.40 2.14
N LYS A 66 16.46 -15.31 1.19
CA LYS A 66 16.72 -15.09 -0.24
C LYS A 66 16.71 -13.62 -0.65
N LEU A 67 16.47 -12.68 0.26
CA LEU A 67 16.36 -11.24 -0.03
C LEU A 67 17.62 -10.71 -0.75
N SER A 68 18.79 -10.94 -0.17
CA SER A 68 20.07 -10.43 -0.73
C SER A 68 20.35 -10.98 -2.12
N GLU A 69 20.15 -12.28 -2.32
CA GLU A 69 20.34 -12.93 -3.62
C GLU A 69 19.37 -12.35 -4.68
N THR A 70 18.13 -12.10 -4.28
CA THR A 70 17.08 -11.62 -5.20
C THR A 70 17.31 -10.16 -5.62
N ILE A 71 17.67 -9.27 -4.70
CA ILE A 71 17.97 -7.86 -5.00
C ILE A 71 19.20 -7.76 -5.91
N ASN A 72 20.21 -8.61 -5.72
CA ASN A 72 21.41 -8.61 -6.56
C ASN A 72 21.13 -8.94 -8.04
N LYS A 73 20.01 -9.60 -8.36
CA LYS A 73 19.55 -9.89 -9.73
C LYS A 73 18.94 -8.66 -10.44
N LYS A 74 19.04 -7.47 -9.87
CA LYS A 74 18.51 -6.19 -10.34
C LYS A 74 16.96 -6.15 -10.28
N ALA A 75 16.44 -5.60 -9.21
CA ALA A 75 15.05 -5.17 -9.15
C ALA A 75 14.88 -3.82 -9.84
N ASP A 76 13.88 -3.71 -10.71
CA ASP A 76 13.48 -2.45 -11.35
C ASP A 76 12.50 -1.68 -10.47
N LEU A 77 11.81 -2.37 -9.56
CA LEU A 77 10.92 -1.80 -8.54
C LEU A 77 10.95 -2.66 -7.27
N ILE A 78 11.07 -2.01 -6.12
CA ILE A 78 10.88 -2.62 -4.81
C ILE A 78 9.56 -2.13 -4.22
N VAL A 79 8.73 -3.07 -3.79
CA VAL A 79 7.44 -2.82 -3.14
C VAL A 79 7.53 -3.23 -1.69
N VAL A 80 7.28 -2.31 -0.77
CA VAL A 80 7.28 -2.58 0.66
C VAL A 80 5.84 -2.78 1.14
N ALA A 81 5.52 -4.01 1.53
CA ALA A 81 4.17 -4.44 1.90
C ALA A 81 4.12 -5.06 3.31
N VAL A 82 4.88 -4.51 4.23
CA VAL A 82 4.91 -4.91 5.65
C VAL A 82 3.90 -4.09 6.48
N SER A 83 3.66 -4.46 7.73
CA SER A 83 2.88 -3.62 8.64
C SER A 83 3.60 -2.31 8.98
N SER A 84 2.89 -1.30 9.50
CA SER A 84 3.52 -0.03 9.93
C SER A 84 4.63 -0.22 10.97
N LYS A 85 4.48 -1.21 11.86
CA LYS A 85 5.52 -1.63 12.81
C LYS A 85 6.73 -2.28 12.13
N GLY A 86 6.56 -2.84 10.96
CA GLY A 86 7.62 -3.50 10.19
C GLY A 86 8.47 -2.54 9.34
N ILE A 87 8.12 -1.26 9.22
CA ILE A 87 8.85 -0.30 8.38
C ILE A 87 10.30 -0.12 8.82
N GLU A 88 10.57 -0.06 10.14
CA GLU A 88 11.93 0.08 10.66
C GLU A 88 12.80 -1.15 10.32
N TRP A 89 12.24 -2.33 10.53
CA TRP A 89 12.87 -3.59 10.15
C TRP A 89 13.14 -3.65 8.63
N ALA A 90 12.13 -3.34 7.81
CA ALA A 90 12.26 -3.35 6.36
C ALA A 90 13.33 -2.36 5.87
N SER A 91 13.36 -1.15 6.44
CA SER A 91 14.38 -0.14 6.12
C SER A 91 15.79 -0.65 6.46
N THR A 92 15.95 -1.28 7.62
CA THR A 92 17.24 -1.85 8.05
C THR A 92 17.70 -2.96 7.14
N GLU A 93 16.82 -3.91 6.80
CA GLU A 93 17.18 -5.04 5.95
C GLU A 93 17.44 -4.62 4.50
N LEU A 94 16.63 -3.73 3.97
CA LEU A 94 16.85 -3.19 2.63
C LEU A 94 18.14 -2.38 2.55
N SER A 95 18.51 -1.61 3.58
CA SER A 95 19.77 -0.84 3.61
C SER A 95 21.01 -1.70 3.42
N LYS A 96 20.96 -2.97 3.82
CA LYS A 96 22.11 -3.90 3.69
C LYS A 96 22.36 -4.35 2.24
N VAL A 97 21.35 -4.29 1.40
CA VAL A 97 21.35 -4.94 0.08
C VAL A 97 20.92 -4.02 -1.07
N LEU A 98 20.37 -2.85 -0.74
CA LEU A 98 19.83 -1.92 -1.73
C LEU A 98 20.93 -1.31 -2.58
N LYS A 99 20.70 -1.25 -3.89
CA LYS A 99 21.49 -0.41 -4.80
C LYS A 99 20.86 0.98 -4.87
N ILE A 100 21.70 2.01 -4.87
CA ILE A 100 21.26 3.41 -4.97
C ILE A 100 20.39 3.60 -6.21
N ASN A 101 19.31 4.37 -6.08
CA ASN A 101 18.37 4.73 -7.13
C ASN A 101 17.39 3.62 -7.61
N THR A 102 17.25 2.51 -6.89
CA THR A 102 16.13 1.60 -7.19
C THR A 102 14.82 2.24 -6.70
N PRO A 103 13.81 2.41 -7.57
CA PRO A 103 12.51 2.93 -7.15
C PRO A 103 11.87 2.06 -6.06
N ILE A 104 11.34 2.71 -5.04
CA ILE A 104 10.63 2.03 -3.93
C ILE A 104 9.22 2.60 -3.84
N ILE A 105 8.23 1.71 -3.64
CA ILE A 105 6.86 2.11 -3.33
C ILE A 105 6.37 1.39 -2.07
N ILE A 106 5.74 2.14 -1.17
CA ILE A 106 5.21 1.63 0.10
C ILE A 106 3.70 1.41 -0.05
N LEU A 107 3.23 0.19 0.22
CA LEU A 107 1.79 -0.13 0.31
C LEU A 107 1.26 -0.01 1.75
N THR A 108 2.18 0.11 2.70
CA THR A 108 1.87 0.23 4.13
C THR A 108 1.20 1.58 4.40
N LYS A 109 0.11 1.54 5.17
CA LYS A 109 -0.64 2.75 5.58
C LYS A 109 -0.38 3.05 7.04
N GLY A 110 -0.29 4.34 7.37
CA GLY A 110 -0.11 4.79 8.73
C GLY A 110 0.69 6.08 8.83
N LEU A 111 0.77 6.60 10.04
CA LEU A 111 1.62 7.74 10.41
C LEU A 111 2.57 7.30 11.51
N ALA A 112 3.73 7.91 11.53
CA ALA A 112 4.72 7.80 12.59
C ALA A 112 4.78 9.11 13.41
N ILE A 113 5.50 9.08 14.52
CA ILE A 113 5.85 10.26 15.30
C ILE A 113 7.37 10.36 15.34
N HIS A 114 7.89 11.51 14.99
CA HIS A 114 9.30 11.83 15.09
C HIS A 114 9.47 13.25 15.63
N ASN A 115 10.25 13.41 16.72
CA ASN A 115 10.48 14.71 17.38
C ASN A 115 9.14 15.46 17.68
N ASN A 116 8.16 14.75 18.25
CA ASN A 116 6.81 15.24 18.57
C ASN A 116 5.98 15.74 17.37
N ASN A 117 6.40 15.46 16.15
CA ASN A 117 5.65 15.77 14.93
C ASN A 117 5.19 14.49 14.24
N TYR A 118 4.05 14.56 13.54
CA TYR A 118 3.64 13.47 12.67
C TYR A 118 4.58 13.37 11.46
N GLU A 119 4.89 12.15 11.09
CA GLU A 119 5.78 11.82 9.95
C GLU A 119 5.08 10.76 9.08
N VAL A 120 5.00 10.99 7.78
CA VAL A 120 4.52 9.98 6.83
C VAL A 120 5.55 8.87 6.66
N LEU A 121 5.10 7.65 6.32
CA LEU A 121 5.99 6.48 6.32
C LEU A 121 7.08 6.54 5.24
N ALA A 122 6.82 7.20 4.11
CA ALA A 122 7.83 7.43 3.07
C ALA A 122 9.01 8.24 3.64
N HIS A 123 8.74 9.37 4.30
CA HIS A 123 9.77 10.18 4.93
C HIS A 123 10.48 9.45 6.08
N LYS A 124 9.73 8.68 6.89
CA LYS A 124 10.34 7.82 7.91
C LYS A 124 11.33 6.84 7.29
N MET A 125 10.96 6.20 6.18
CA MET A 125 11.84 5.24 5.51
C MET A 125 13.07 5.92 4.92
N GLU A 126 12.94 7.09 4.29
CA GLU A 126 14.05 7.90 3.78
C GLU A 126 15.01 8.28 4.91
N ARG A 127 14.49 8.76 6.02
CA ARG A 127 15.29 9.11 7.21
C ARG A 127 16.06 7.91 7.74
N LEU A 128 15.43 6.73 7.79
CA LEU A 128 16.09 5.49 8.24
C LEU A 128 17.16 5.02 7.26
N PHE A 129 16.94 5.12 5.96
CA PHE A 129 17.97 4.84 4.95
C PHE A 129 19.16 5.79 5.10
N ASN A 130 18.92 7.10 5.25
CA ASN A 130 19.98 8.08 5.46
C ASN A 130 20.79 7.78 6.73
N LYS A 131 20.13 7.37 7.83
CA LYS A 131 20.80 6.94 9.07
C LYS A 131 21.69 5.72 8.84
N ASN A 132 21.33 4.83 7.94
CA ASN A 132 22.09 3.64 7.58
C ASN A 132 23.12 3.90 6.45
N GLY A 133 23.37 5.15 6.09
CA GLY A 133 24.37 5.54 5.09
C GLY A 133 23.89 5.38 3.63
N ILE A 134 22.63 5.07 3.39
CA ILE A 134 22.03 4.97 2.06
C ILE A 134 21.31 6.28 1.76
N LYS A 135 21.83 7.07 0.83
CA LYS A 135 21.17 8.27 0.31
C LYS A 135 20.11 7.85 -0.71
N GLN A 136 19.07 7.16 -0.25
CA GLN A 136 17.91 6.83 -1.05
C GLN A 136 16.86 7.88 -0.80
N THR A 137 16.54 8.61 -1.82
CA THR A 137 15.43 9.57 -1.88
C THR A 137 14.36 9.03 -2.82
N ASN A 138 13.20 9.68 -2.87
CA ASN A 138 12.15 9.34 -3.81
C ASN A 138 11.43 8.02 -3.50
N ILE A 139 11.02 7.85 -2.26
CA ILE A 139 10.13 6.76 -1.88
C ILE A 139 8.70 7.14 -2.24
N SER A 140 8.08 6.28 -3.05
CA SER A 140 6.70 6.48 -3.47
C SER A 140 5.72 5.90 -2.46
N ALA A 141 4.52 6.48 -2.38
CA ALA A 141 3.43 6.04 -1.53
C ALA A 141 2.18 5.69 -2.33
N VAL A 142 1.26 4.92 -1.72
CA VAL A 142 -0.03 4.55 -2.30
C VAL A 142 -1.18 4.97 -1.40
N GLY A 143 -2.11 5.73 -1.96
CA GLY A 143 -3.41 6.03 -1.35
C GLY A 143 -4.58 5.48 -2.17
N GLY A 144 -5.77 5.46 -1.57
CA GLY A 144 -7.00 5.09 -2.26
C GLY A 144 -7.76 3.90 -1.68
N PRO A 145 -8.99 3.66 -2.17
CA PRO A 145 -9.89 2.60 -1.74
C PRO A 145 -9.52 1.26 -2.41
N CYS A 146 -8.52 0.57 -1.88
CA CYS A 146 -8.09 -0.72 -2.40
C CYS A 146 -8.10 -1.77 -1.28
N LEU A 147 -9.02 -2.70 -1.36
CA LEU A 147 -9.07 -3.89 -0.50
C LEU A 147 -8.30 -5.02 -1.16
N ALA A 148 -7.42 -5.68 -0.40
CA ALA A 148 -6.58 -6.76 -0.92
C ALA A 148 -7.39 -7.88 -1.59
N LYS A 149 -8.53 -8.29 -1.01
CA LYS A 149 -9.41 -9.31 -1.59
C LYS A 149 -10.04 -8.85 -2.91
N GLY A 150 -10.45 -7.59 -3.00
CA GLY A 150 -10.99 -7.00 -4.23
C GLY A 150 -9.94 -6.98 -5.34
N LEU A 151 -8.73 -6.51 -5.03
CA LEU A 151 -7.62 -6.46 -5.99
C LEU A 151 -7.23 -7.86 -6.50
N ALA A 152 -7.13 -8.86 -5.61
CA ALA A 152 -6.84 -10.24 -5.99
C ALA A 152 -7.94 -10.86 -6.87
N ASN A 153 -9.18 -10.39 -6.76
CA ASN A 153 -10.30 -10.78 -7.63
C ASN A 153 -10.46 -9.86 -8.85
N ARG A 154 -9.50 -8.98 -9.12
CA ARG A 154 -9.53 -8.03 -10.25
C ARG A 154 -10.76 -7.12 -10.27
N VAL A 155 -11.28 -6.77 -9.09
CA VAL A 155 -12.35 -5.76 -8.96
C VAL A 155 -11.77 -4.40 -9.32
N HIS A 156 -12.49 -3.65 -10.15
CA HIS A 156 -12.08 -2.32 -10.56
C HIS A 156 -11.78 -1.42 -9.36
N THR A 157 -10.59 -0.88 -9.31
CA THR A 157 -10.05 -0.12 -8.19
C THR A 157 -9.24 1.05 -8.72
N SER A 158 -9.48 2.23 -8.15
CA SER A 158 -8.69 3.43 -8.43
C SER A 158 -7.82 3.79 -7.24
N VAL A 159 -6.55 4.04 -7.49
CA VAL A 159 -5.56 4.42 -6.48
C VAL A 159 -4.74 5.61 -6.94
N VAL A 160 -4.12 6.31 -6.00
CA VAL A 160 -3.16 7.38 -6.29
C VAL A 160 -1.79 6.92 -5.82
N PHE A 161 -0.82 6.95 -6.73
CA PHE A 161 0.59 6.81 -6.39
C PHE A 161 1.19 8.21 -6.27
N ALA A 162 1.99 8.42 -5.25
CA ALA A 162 2.64 9.71 -5.02
C ALA A 162 4.15 9.58 -4.87
N ASN A 163 4.87 10.52 -5.47
CA ASN A 163 6.32 10.68 -5.32
C ASN A 163 6.68 12.14 -5.61
N SER A 164 7.61 12.71 -4.87
CA SER A 164 8.10 14.07 -5.11
C SER A 164 8.67 14.27 -6.53
N ASP A 165 9.17 13.21 -7.16
CA ASP A 165 9.49 13.18 -8.58
C ASP A 165 8.37 12.48 -9.37
N ILE A 166 7.55 13.29 -10.03
CA ILE A 166 6.41 12.81 -10.84
C ILE A 166 6.84 11.85 -11.96
N LYS A 167 8.07 11.93 -12.45
CA LYS A 167 8.58 11.01 -13.47
C LYS A 167 8.72 9.59 -12.93
N ILE A 168 9.25 9.45 -11.72
CA ILE A 168 9.41 8.15 -11.06
C ILE A 168 8.04 7.50 -10.85
N VAL A 169 7.08 8.24 -10.30
CA VAL A 169 5.76 7.67 -10.01
C VAL A 169 5.00 7.32 -11.29
N ASN A 170 5.15 8.09 -12.37
CA ASN A 170 4.58 7.76 -13.67
C ASN A 170 5.17 6.45 -14.24
N GLN A 171 6.49 6.24 -14.10
CA GLN A 171 7.11 4.99 -14.50
C GLN A 171 6.58 3.80 -13.71
N ILE A 172 6.45 3.94 -12.37
CA ILE A 172 5.88 2.88 -11.53
C ILE A 172 4.42 2.59 -11.93
N ALA A 173 3.61 3.63 -12.17
CA ALA A 173 2.23 3.48 -12.58
C ALA A 173 2.10 2.67 -13.90
N GLN A 174 2.96 2.93 -14.88
CA GLN A 174 2.97 2.19 -16.15
C GLN A 174 3.27 0.70 -15.99
N LEU A 175 4.06 0.32 -14.97
CA LEU A 175 4.40 -1.07 -14.71
C LEU A 175 3.22 -1.88 -14.17
N VAL A 176 2.21 -1.24 -13.55
CA VAL A 176 1.18 -1.95 -12.79
C VAL A 176 -0.26 -1.59 -13.17
N SER A 177 -0.49 -0.53 -13.94
CA SER A 177 -1.85 -0.16 -14.39
C SER A 177 -2.42 -1.22 -15.33
N THR A 178 -3.64 -1.67 -15.04
CA THR A 178 -4.40 -2.67 -15.82
C THR A 178 -5.81 -2.16 -16.07
N ASP A 179 -6.64 -2.94 -16.76
CA ASP A 179 -8.04 -2.60 -17.02
C ASP A 179 -8.89 -2.48 -15.75
N TYR A 180 -8.43 -3.09 -14.65
CA TYR A 180 -9.12 -3.07 -13.35
C TYR A 180 -8.37 -2.32 -12.25
N TYR A 181 -7.06 -2.06 -12.41
CA TYR A 181 -6.24 -1.31 -11.44
C TYR A 181 -5.81 0.00 -12.05
N HIS A 182 -6.61 1.04 -11.79
CA HIS A 182 -6.44 2.38 -12.35
C HIS A 182 -5.54 3.20 -11.43
N VAL A 183 -4.37 3.61 -11.92
CA VAL A 183 -3.40 4.37 -11.16
C VAL A 183 -3.37 5.82 -11.63
N PHE A 184 -3.73 6.73 -10.73
CA PHE A 184 -3.47 8.16 -10.85
C PHE A 184 -2.14 8.50 -10.18
N THR A 185 -1.51 9.58 -10.58
CA THR A 185 -0.22 10.00 -10.05
C THR A 185 -0.28 11.39 -9.45
N SER A 186 0.51 11.64 -8.39
CA SER A 186 0.60 12.92 -7.69
C SER A 186 2.05 13.16 -7.25
N ASP A 187 2.43 14.43 -7.11
CA ASP A 187 3.68 14.83 -6.46
C ASP A 187 3.52 15.03 -4.94
N ASP A 188 2.29 14.92 -4.44
CA ASP A 188 1.93 15.12 -3.03
C ASP A 188 2.01 13.83 -2.21
N VAL A 189 3.21 13.44 -1.80
CA VAL A 189 3.43 12.25 -0.94
C VAL A 189 2.74 12.41 0.41
N VAL A 190 2.84 13.61 1.02
CA VAL A 190 2.30 13.87 2.36
C VAL A 190 0.77 13.79 2.33
N GLY A 191 0.13 14.43 1.38
CA GLY A 191 -1.33 14.40 1.26
C GLY A 191 -1.86 13.00 1.01
N VAL A 192 -1.26 12.25 0.08
CA VAL A 192 -1.70 10.89 -0.26
C VAL A 192 -1.55 9.93 0.91
N GLU A 193 -0.41 9.92 1.62
CA GLU A 193 -0.21 9.04 2.78
C GLU A 193 -1.08 9.44 3.96
N THR A 194 -1.21 10.74 4.23
CA THR A 194 -2.06 11.26 5.31
C THR A 194 -3.50 10.83 5.11
N CYS A 195 -4.07 11.11 3.94
CA CYS A 195 -5.44 10.69 3.61
C CYS A 195 -5.60 9.16 3.70
N ALA A 196 -4.63 8.39 3.21
CA ALA A 196 -4.68 6.94 3.30
C ALA A 196 -4.65 6.42 4.76
N ALA A 197 -3.94 7.12 5.66
CA ALA A 197 -3.83 6.74 7.07
C ALA A 197 -5.12 7.03 7.85
N ILE A 198 -5.74 8.21 7.64
CA ILE A 198 -6.88 8.67 8.46
C ILE A 198 -8.25 8.29 7.90
N LYS A 199 -8.37 7.92 6.62
CA LYS A 199 -9.66 7.63 5.97
C LYS A 199 -10.56 6.67 6.73
N ASN A 200 -9.99 5.70 7.46
CA ASN A 200 -10.77 4.69 8.16
C ASN A 200 -11.54 5.27 9.35
N ILE A 201 -11.09 6.37 9.94
CA ILE A 201 -11.81 7.10 11.01
C ILE A 201 -13.15 7.59 10.44
N PHE A 202 -13.11 8.18 9.26
CA PHE A 202 -14.32 8.70 8.58
C PHE A 202 -15.22 7.55 8.07
N SER A 203 -14.63 6.47 7.57
CA SER A 203 -15.41 5.27 7.22
C SER A 203 -16.16 4.68 8.41
N MET A 204 -15.57 4.72 9.63
CA MET A 204 -16.25 4.29 10.85
C MET A 204 -17.42 5.21 11.19
N ALA A 205 -17.28 6.53 11.04
CA ALA A 205 -18.36 7.49 11.27
C ALA A 205 -19.54 7.26 10.31
N LEU A 206 -19.24 7.04 9.02
CA LEU A 206 -20.26 6.68 8.03
C LEU A 206 -20.97 5.36 8.39
N GLY A 207 -20.21 4.32 8.72
CA GLY A 207 -20.77 3.02 9.12
C GLY A 207 -21.60 3.09 10.40
N ALA A 208 -21.19 3.92 11.38
CA ALA A 208 -21.97 4.16 12.59
C ALA A 208 -23.31 4.85 12.29
N SER A 209 -23.30 5.84 11.38
CA SER A 209 -24.53 6.51 10.95
C SER A 209 -25.50 5.56 10.25
N GLU A 210 -24.99 4.65 9.42
CA GLU A 210 -25.77 3.59 8.81
C GLU A 210 -26.41 2.67 9.85
N GLY A 211 -25.62 2.21 10.82
CA GLY A 211 -26.10 1.37 11.92
C GLY A 211 -27.21 2.04 12.75
N LEU A 212 -27.05 3.32 13.07
CA LEU A 212 -28.05 4.09 13.82
C LEU A 212 -29.35 4.29 13.02
N CYS A 213 -29.25 4.64 11.73
CA CYS A 213 -30.42 4.77 10.86
C CYS A 213 -31.17 3.46 10.68
N ASN A 214 -30.47 2.33 10.78
CA ASN A 214 -31.05 1.00 10.59
C ASN A 214 -31.67 0.39 11.84
N SER A 215 -31.43 0.93 13.03
CA SER A 215 -31.81 0.29 14.31
C SER A 215 -33.31 0.30 14.61
N ASN A 216 -34.10 1.25 14.06
CA ASN A 216 -35.49 1.50 14.49
C ASN A 216 -36.52 1.62 13.34
N VAL A 217 -36.23 1.17 12.11
CA VAL A 217 -37.10 1.39 10.95
C VAL A 217 -37.20 0.14 10.06
N THR A 218 -38.32 0.01 9.31
CA THR A 218 -38.51 -1.06 8.35
C THR A 218 -37.48 -1.01 7.20
N LYS A 219 -37.22 -2.16 6.58
CA LYS A 219 -36.19 -2.31 5.55
C LYS A 219 -36.32 -1.28 4.41
N GLU A 220 -37.52 -0.94 4.00
CA GLU A 220 -37.79 0.01 2.90
C GLU A 220 -37.47 1.48 3.29
N ILE A 221 -37.60 1.86 4.54
CA ILE A 221 -37.28 3.19 5.06
C ILE A 221 -35.76 3.32 5.31
N ARG A 222 -35.10 2.21 5.67
CA ARG A 222 -33.64 2.15 5.94
C ARG A 222 -32.81 2.65 4.76
N GLU A 223 -33.12 2.19 3.55
CA GLU A 223 -32.31 2.44 2.36
C GLU A 223 -32.31 3.92 1.92
N LYS A 224 -33.35 4.69 2.27
CA LYS A 224 -33.50 6.09 1.83
C LYS A 224 -33.00 7.13 2.84
N ASN A 225 -33.16 6.86 4.15
CA ASN A 225 -32.83 7.86 5.19
C ASN A 225 -31.33 7.96 5.49
N TYR A 226 -30.56 6.89 5.22
CA TYR A 226 -29.11 6.85 5.40
C TYR A 226 -28.36 7.80 4.46
N LEU A 227 -28.81 7.96 3.24
CA LEU A 227 -28.05 8.68 2.18
C LEU A 227 -27.82 10.16 2.53
N ASN A 228 -28.77 10.86 3.16
CA ASN A 228 -28.60 12.26 3.54
C ASN A 228 -27.50 12.43 4.57
N THR A 229 -27.51 11.59 5.63
CA THR A 229 -26.50 11.60 6.68
C THR A 229 -25.13 11.20 6.13
N ALA A 230 -25.09 10.15 5.30
CA ALA A 230 -23.87 9.69 4.67
C ALA A 230 -23.23 10.76 3.77
N ALA A 231 -24.06 11.47 2.98
CA ALA A 231 -23.57 12.54 2.11
C ALA A 231 -22.97 13.70 2.92
N ALA A 232 -23.66 14.13 4.00
CA ALA A 232 -23.18 15.19 4.88
C ALA A 232 -21.86 14.79 5.59
N LEU A 233 -21.78 13.57 6.13
CA LEU A 233 -20.58 13.06 6.77
C LEU A 233 -19.42 12.89 5.78
N LEU A 234 -19.70 12.44 4.55
CA LEU A 234 -18.69 12.32 3.49
C LEU A 234 -18.11 13.68 3.14
N GLN A 235 -18.96 14.69 2.92
CA GLN A 235 -18.55 16.06 2.62
C GLN A 235 -17.68 16.62 3.74
N GLN A 236 -18.12 16.49 5.00
CA GLN A 236 -17.36 16.94 6.16
C GLN A 236 -16.01 16.20 6.28
N SER A 237 -16.00 14.88 6.02
CA SER A 237 -14.78 14.08 6.04
C SER A 237 -13.73 14.58 5.05
N ILE A 238 -14.14 14.97 3.85
CA ILE A 238 -13.22 15.52 2.82
C ILE A 238 -12.61 16.82 3.31
N ILE A 239 -13.41 17.72 3.90
CA ILE A 239 -12.95 19.01 4.44
C ILE A 239 -11.93 18.78 5.58
N GLU A 240 -12.25 17.88 6.53
CA GLU A 240 -11.38 17.61 7.67
C GLU A 240 -10.07 16.92 7.24
N MET A 241 -10.14 15.99 6.28
CA MET A 241 -8.95 15.35 5.71
C MET A 241 -8.04 16.39 5.03
N GLY A 242 -8.60 17.32 4.27
CA GLY A 242 -7.87 18.44 3.67
C GLY A 242 -7.18 19.30 4.73
N THR A 243 -7.93 19.77 5.72
CA THR A 243 -7.40 20.58 6.82
C THR A 243 -6.28 19.88 7.60
N PHE A 244 -6.44 18.58 7.86
CA PHE A 244 -5.40 17.80 8.55
C PHE A 244 -4.13 17.65 7.68
N THR A 245 -4.30 17.43 6.39
CA THR A 245 -3.18 17.33 5.44
C THR A 245 -2.40 18.64 5.34
N GLU A 246 -3.08 19.77 5.27
CA GLU A 246 -2.46 21.09 5.24
C GLU A 246 -1.62 21.35 6.50
N LYS A 247 -2.15 20.98 7.68
CA LYS A 247 -1.42 21.12 8.95
C LYS A 247 -0.14 20.27 9.00
N LEU A 248 -0.14 19.10 8.38
CA LEU A 248 1.04 18.24 8.35
C LEU A 248 2.16 18.79 7.44
N ARG A 249 1.82 19.58 6.45
CA ARG A 249 2.80 20.27 5.60
C ARG A 249 3.45 21.47 6.27
N GLY A 250 2.93 21.91 7.40
CA GLY A 250 3.43 23.10 8.11
C GLY A 250 3.18 24.41 7.36
N LYS A 251 2.16 24.45 6.50
CA LYS A 251 1.72 25.65 5.77
C LYS A 251 0.46 26.21 6.36
#